data_5e2a027d32fb66452359522cc8403d44
#
_entry.id   5e2a027d32fb66452359522cc8403d44
#
_cell.length_a   1.000
_cell.length_b   1.000
_cell.length_c   1.000
_cell.angle_alpha   90.00
_cell.angle_beta   90.00
_cell.angle_gamma   90.00
#
_symmetry.space_group_name_H-M   'P 1'
#
loop_
_entity.id
_entity.type
_entity.pdbx_description
1 polymer ?
#
loop_
_entity_poly.entity_id
_entity_poly.type
_entity_poly.pdbx_seq_one_letter_code
_entity_poly.pdbx_strand_id
1 'polypeptide(L)'
;MRNEKKHGRKISAKKVLAAVFLCVFLFALWKVGGILLEYRNIDKLYEDTAAEYTTGDPASGPIEVDLESLREENDDVIGWIYIPDTNVNFPLLQGKSNKQYLYQSYEKEYLTAGSIFLDYRCSDDFSDANTVIYGHNMHNGSMFGKLKKYASEDYRDAHPYIYVMKADGSWNKYEVIAYFMADVTGAVYELPLAASSAEEASASGELPGSSMTSEFEELAQTIAESNVYSGDVELAPGDKLITLSTCTQDSRNDARNVLIAQLTT
;
A
#
# COMPACT_ATOMS: atom_id res chain seq x y z
N MET A 1 -51.08 -60.78 23.74
CA MET A 1 -50.01 -60.15 23.01
C MET A 1 -50.41 -58.69 22.67
N ARG A 2 -49.82 -57.75 23.38
CA ARG A 2 -50.16 -56.31 23.31
C ARG A 2 -49.22 -55.64 22.29
N ASN A 3 -49.74 -55.23 21.14
CA ASN A 3 -48.98 -54.60 20.07
C ASN A 3 -48.76 -53.12 20.38
N GLU A 4 -47.59 -52.75 20.87
CA GLU A 4 -47.19 -51.36 21.07
C GLU A 4 -46.87 -50.72 19.74
N LYS A 5 -47.79 -49.87 19.22
CA LYS A 5 -47.53 -49.00 18.08
C LYS A 5 -46.53 -47.93 18.50
N LYS A 6 -45.28 -48.08 18.06
CA LYS A 6 -44.28 -46.99 18.12
C LYS A 6 -44.77 -45.80 17.29
N HIS A 7 -45.26 -44.76 17.95
CA HIS A 7 -45.57 -43.46 17.32
C HIS A 7 -44.25 -42.81 16.90
N GLY A 8 -43.85 -42.98 15.66
CA GLY A 8 -42.75 -42.22 15.07
C GLY A 8 -43.14 -40.74 14.99
N ARG A 9 -42.46 -39.91 15.83
CA ARG A 9 -42.64 -38.46 15.82
C ARG A 9 -42.24 -37.89 14.47
N LYS A 10 -43.21 -37.57 13.60
CA LYS A 10 -42.96 -36.88 12.30
C LYS A 10 -42.42 -35.49 12.60
N ILE A 11 -41.15 -35.25 12.26
CA ILE A 11 -40.53 -33.90 12.36
C ILE A 11 -41.26 -33.00 11.38
N SER A 12 -41.83 -31.90 11.87
CA SER A 12 -42.52 -30.92 11.03
C SER A 12 -41.51 -30.25 10.04
N ALA A 13 -41.85 -30.09 8.78
CA ALA A 13 -41.05 -29.41 7.77
C ALA A 13 -40.58 -28.01 8.25
N LYS A 14 -41.42 -27.31 9.03
CA LYS A 14 -41.06 -26.00 9.64
C LYS A 14 -39.87 -26.12 10.61
N LYS A 15 -39.80 -27.22 11.40
CA LYS A 15 -38.68 -27.46 12.34
C LYS A 15 -37.38 -27.79 11.59
N VAL A 16 -37.48 -28.55 10.51
CA VAL A 16 -36.32 -28.84 9.63
C VAL A 16 -35.81 -27.57 9.02
N LEU A 17 -36.70 -26.73 8.44
CA LEU A 17 -36.36 -25.46 7.85
C LEU A 17 -35.70 -24.51 8.87
N ALA A 18 -36.26 -24.40 10.06
CA ALA A 18 -35.68 -23.60 11.15
C ALA A 18 -34.29 -24.08 11.55
N ALA A 19 -34.05 -25.38 11.60
CA ALA A 19 -32.75 -25.97 11.91
C ALA A 19 -31.72 -25.64 10.81
N VAL A 20 -32.13 -25.71 9.50
CA VAL A 20 -31.26 -25.35 8.37
C VAL A 20 -30.88 -23.87 8.46
N PHE A 21 -31.84 -22.97 8.67
CA PHE A 21 -31.56 -21.54 8.85
C PHE A 21 -30.61 -21.27 10.02
N LEU A 22 -30.79 -21.94 11.15
CA LEU A 22 -29.90 -21.80 12.29
C LEU A 22 -28.48 -22.27 11.96
N CYS A 23 -28.31 -23.38 11.25
CA CYS A 23 -27.00 -23.89 10.84
C CYS A 23 -26.31 -22.89 9.88
N VAL A 24 -27.04 -22.35 8.90
CA VAL A 24 -26.51 -21.34 7.98
C VAL A 24 -26.10 -20.07 8.72
N PHE A 25 -26.94 -19.63 9.67
CA PHE A 25 -26.65 -18.46 10.49
C PHE A 25 -25.38 -18.64 11.35
N LEU A 26 -25.28 -19.79 12.04
CA LEU A 26 -24.10 -20.10 12.86
C LEU A 26 -22.83 -20.21 12.02
N PHE A 27 -22.92 -20.80 10.82
CA PHE A 27 -21.81 -20.87 9.88
C PHE A 27 -21.39 -19.46 9.40
N ALA A 28 -22.36 -18.58 9.09
CA ALA A 28 -22.07 -17.21 8.72
C ALA A 28 -21.40 -16.44 9.87
N LEU A 29 -21.89 -16.58 11.09
CA LEU A 29 -21.27 -15.97 12.28
C LEU A 29 -19.83 -16.46 12.48
N TRP A 30 -19.58 -17.75 12.32
CA TRP A 30 -18.23 -18.31 12.42
C TRP A 30 -17.29 -17.73 11.36
N LYS A 31 -17.75 -17.60 10.09
CA LYS A 31 -16.98 -16.99 8.99
C LYS A 31 -16.69 -15.51 9.26
N VAL A 32 -17.70 -14.73 9.66
CA VAL A 32 -17.51 -13.30 9.98
C VAL A 32 -16.57 -13.14 11.17
N GLY A 33 -16.73 -13.95 12.20
CA GLY A 33 -15.82 -13.94 13.36
C GLY A 33 -14.36 -14.23 12.97
N GLY A 34 -14.15 -15.20 12.07
CA GLY A 34 -12.80 -15.50 11.52
C GLY A 34 -12.17 -14.32 10.80
N ILE A 35 -12.93 -13.65 9.92
CA ILE A 35 -12.46 -12.46 9.20
C ILE A 35 -12.10 -11.31 10.15
N LEU A 36 -12.95 -11.07 11.16
CA LEU A 36 -12.69 -10.00 12.14
C LEU A 36 -11.45 -10.29 13.00
N LEU A 37 -11.24 -11.55 13.37
CA LEU A 37 -10.03 -11.96 14.09
C LEU A 37 -8.78 -11.80 13.22
N GLU A 38 -8.85 -12.15 11.94
CA GLU A 38 -7.77 -11.99 10.98
C GLU A 38 -7.38 -10.51 10.85
N TYR A 39 -8.33 -9.61 10.61
CA TYR A 39 -8.08 -8.18 10.56
C TYR A 39 -7.42 -7.65 11.83
N ARG A 40 -7.91 -8.10 12.98
CA ARG A 40 -7.35 -7.70 14.27
C ARG A 40 -5.91 -8.19 14.47
N ASN A 41 -5.59 -9.39 13.97
CA ASN A 41 -4.24 -9.93 14.05
C ASN A 41 -3.29 -9.17 13.11
N ILE A 42 -3.75 -8.78 11.92
CA ILE A 42 -2.99 -7.94 10.97
C ILE A 42 -2.68 -6.58 11.59
N ASP A 43 -3.70 -5.88 12.10
CA ASP A 43 -3.54 -4.57 12.74
C ASP A 43 -2.55 -4.67 13.91
N LYS A 44 -2.73 -5.69 14.75
CA LYS A 44 -1.85 -5.92 15.91
C LYS A 44 -0.40 -6.20 15.49
N LEU A 45 -0.17 -7.04 14.48
CA LEU A 45 1.19 -7.33 13.99
C LEU A 45 1.93 -6.04 13.65
N TYR A 46 1.33 -5.15 12.85
CA TYR A 46 2.00 -3.93 12.41
C TYR A 46 2.02 -2.83 13.47
N GLU A 47 1.06 -2.79 14.38
CA GLU A 47 1.10 -1.92 15.57
C GLU A 47 2.23 -2.36 16.51
N ASP A 48 2.36 -3.65 16.80
CA ASP A 48 3.44 -4.21 17.62
C ASP A 48 4.80 -3.96 16.95
N THR A 49 4.92 -4.19 15.63
CA THR A 49 6.15 -3.89 14.85
C THR A 49 6.53 -2.41 14.97
N ALA A 50 5.58 -1.50 14.76
CA ALA A 50 5.85 -0.09 14.89
C ALA A 50 6.26 0.28 16.33
N ALA A 51 5.61 -0.30 17.35
CA ALA A 51 5.95 -0.04 18.76
C ALA A 51 7.33 -0.60 19.15
N GLU A 52 7.76 -1.71 18.54
CA GLU A 52 9.04 -2.36 18.82
C GLU A 52 10.22 -1.62 18.16
N TYR A 53 10.07 -1.26 16.87
CA TYR A 53 11.17 -0.72 16.07
C TYR A 53 11.16 0.79 15.91
N THR A 54 10.16 1.52 16.47
CA THR A 54 10.12 2.97 16.36
C THR A 54 10.07 3.66 17.72
N THR A 55 10.72 4.83 17.81
CA THR A 55 10.68 5.72 18.97
C THR A 55 10.42 7.17 18.54
N GLY A 56 9.94 7.98 19.45
CA GLY A 56 9.61 9.39 19.19
C GLY A 56 8.10 9.63 19.17
N ASP A 57 7.74 10.92 19.05
CA ASP A 57 6.34 11.34 18.94
C ASP A 57 5.94 11.45 17.46
N PRO A 58 5.04 10.60 16.98
CA PRO A 58 4.58 10.63 15.60
C PRO A 58 3.99 11.98 15.16
N ALA A 59 3.48 12.81 16.07
CA ALA A 59 2.93 14.12 15.75
C ALA A 59 4.00 15.21 15.58
N SER A 60 5.25 14.95 16.00
CA SER A 60 6.32 15.97 16.02
C SER A 60 7.27 15.93 14.81
N GLY A 61 7.10 14.99 13.89
CA GLY A 61 7.96 14.85 12.70
C GLY A 61 8.47 13.42 12.49
N PRO A 62 9.58 13.23 11.76
CA PRO A 62 10.12 11.91 11.53
C PRO A 62 10.48 11.20 12.84
N ILE A 63 9.99 9.98 12.97
CA ILE A 63 10.28 9.09 14.10
C ILE A 63 11.68 8.48 13.96
N GLU A 64 12.26 7.98 15.05
CA GLU A 64 13.46 7.17 14.98
C GLU A 64 13.06 5.71 14.72
N VAL A 65 13.79 5.02 13.83
CA VAL A 65 13.51 3.63 13.45
C VAL A 65 14.78 2.80 13.59
N ASP A 66 14.70 1.70 14.30
CA ASP A 66 15.77 0.69 14.39
C ASP A 66 15.74 -0.26 13.19
N LEU A 67 16.24 0.24 12.05
CA LEU A 67 16.33 -0.56 10.82
C LEU A 67 17.35 -1.69 10.93
N GLU A 68 18.38 -1.58 11.80
CA GLU A 68 19.41 -2.59 11.94
C GLU A 68 18.80 -3.87 12.53
N SER A 69 18.12 -3.76 13.66
CA SER A 69 17.43 -4.89 14.29
C SER A 69 16.36 -5.50 13.39
N LEU A 70 15.61 -4.66 12.68
CA LEU A 70 14.57 -5.15 11.76
C LEU A 70 15.16 -5.91 10.57
N ARG A 71 16.36 -5.53 10.10
CA ARG A 71 17.08 -6.23 9.02
C ARG A 71 17.72 -7.53 9.47
N GLU A 72 18.02 -7.70 10.75
CA GLU A 72 18.45 -9.00 11.29
C GLU A 72 17.35 -10.05 11.12
N GLU A 73 16.08 -9.65 11.19
CA GLU A 73 14.94 -10.54 10.96
C GLU A 73 14.64 -10.73 9.48
N ASN A 74 14.72 -9.65 8.69
CA ASN A 74 14.46 -9.70 7.25
C ASN A 74 15.36 -8.74 6.46
N ASP A 75 16.32 -9.30 5.75
CA ASP A 75 17.29 -8.59 4.90
C ASP A 75 16.67 -7.90 3.67
N ASP A 76 15.40 -8.20 3.32
CA ASP A 76 14.64 -7.51 2.28
C ASP A 76 14.06 -6.16 2.76
N VAL A 77 14.22 -5.78 4.05
CA VAL A 77 13.81 -4.46 4.57
C VAL A 77 14.78 -3.40 4.07
N ILE A 78 14.26 -2.47 3.25
CA ILE A 78 15.05 -1.37 2.65
C ILE A 78 14.83 -0.03 3.35
N GLY A 79 13.81 0.10 4.20
CA GLY A 79 13.49 1.36 4.85
C GLY A 79 12.20 1.30 5.64
N TRP A 80 11.61 2.47 5.84
CA TRP A 80 10.36 2.67 6.57
C TRP A 80 9.51 3.74 5.89
N ILE A 81 8.19 3.55 5.86
CA ILE A 81 7.26 4.57 5.36
C ILE A 81 6.33 5.04 6.48
N TYR A 82 6.16 6.37 6.57
CA TYR A 82 5.38 6.99 7.61
C TYR A 82 4.57 8.19 7.09
N ILE A 83 3.29 8.27 7.46
CA ILE A 83 2.42 9.42 7.21
C ILE A 83 1.81 9.85 8.54
N PRO A 84 2.15 11.05 9.06
CA PRO A 84 1.67 11.55 10.35
C PRO A 84 0.13 11.51 10.45
N ASP A 85 -0.36 11.20 11.65
CA ASP A 85 -1.79 11.16 12.00
C ASP A 85 -2.63 10.18 11.14
N THR A 86 -1.96 9.19 10.52
CA THR A 86 -2.61 8.12 9.77
C THR A 86 -2.17 6.74 10.30
N ASN A 87 -2.70 5.67 9.69
CA ASN A 87 -2.24 4.32 9.99
C ASN A 87 -1.03 3.88 9.15
N VAL A 88 -0.48 4.74 8.30
CA VAL A 88 0.69 4.39 7.50
C VAL A 88 1.94 4.60 8.33
N ASN A 89 2.43 3.52 8.92
CA ASN A 89 3.62 3.44 9.76
C ASN A 89 4.16 2.01 9.68
N PHE A 90 4.95 1.72 8.63
CA PHE A 90 5.28 0.35 8.22
C PHE A 90 6.72 0.20 7.79
N PRO A 91 7.34 -0.98 8.01
CA PRO A 91 8.55 -1.35 7.31
C PRO A 91 8.29 -1.35 5.79
N LEU A 92 9.27 -0.88 5.04
CA LEU A 92 9.27 -0.90 3.59
C LEU A 92 10.23 -1.99 3.10
N LEU A 93 9.70 -2.91 2.29
CA LEU A 93 10.43 -4.07 1.80
C LEU A 93 10.65 -3.99 0.30
N GLN A 94 11.66 -4.68 -0.20
CA GLN A 94 11.82 -4.93 -1.63
C GLN A 94 12.15 -6.40 -1.87
N GLY A 95 11.25 -7.07 -2.59
CA GLY A 95 11.42 -8.47 -2.97
C GLY A 95 12.00 -8.62 -4.36
N LYS A 96 12.27 -9.86 -4.76
CA LYS A 96 12.73 -10.21 -6.10
C LYS A 96 11.65 -10.12 -7.18
N SER A 97 10.40 -9.87 -6.78
CA SER A 97 9.25 -9.67 -7.65
C SER A 97 8.11 -9.01 -6.89
N ASN A 98 7.20 -8.32 -7.59
CA ASN A 98 6.00 -7.71 -7.00
C ASN A 98 4.98 -8.73 -6.45
N LYS A 99 5.23 -10.04 -6.58
CA LYS A 99 4.38 -11.10 -6.01
C LYS A 99 4.83 -11.54 -4.63
N GLN A 100 6.10 -11.33 -4.27
CA GLN A 100 6.68 -11.87 -3.05
C GLN A 100 5.96 -11.35 -1.82
N TYR A 101 5.88 -10.05 -1.63
CA TYR A 101 5.27 -9.42 -0.47
C TYR A 101 3.77 -9.11 -0.62
N LEU A 102 3.16 -9.57 -1.71
CA LEU A 102 1.71 -9.42 -1.90
C LEU A 102 0.91 -10.21 -0.83
N TYR A 103 1.43 -11.37 -0.40
CA TYR A 103 0.80 -12.22 0.62
C TYR A 103 1.81 -12.72 1.66
N GLN A 104 2.84 -11.95 1.93
CA GLN A 104 3.88 -12.28 2.91
C GLN A 104 4.12 -11.09 3.84
N SER A 105 4.19 -11.35 5.15
CA SER A 105 4.56 -10.34 6.16
C SER A 105 6.05 -10.01 6.08
N TYR A 106 6.49 -8.98 6.84
CA TYR A 106 7.91 -8.68 6.99
C TYR A 106 8.69 -9.84 7.66
N GLU A 107 8.03 -10.66 8.47
CA GLU A 107 8.59 -11.87 9.10
C GLU A 107 8.72 -13.07 8.13
N LYS A 108 8.43 -12.85 6.84
CA LYS A 108 8.40 -13.88 5.78
C LYS A 108 7.31 -14.96 5.95
N GLU A 109 6.31 -14.71 6.82
CA GLU A 109 5.16 -15.59 7.03
C GLU A 109 3.99 -15.22 6.09
N TYR A 110 3.13 -16.21 5.80
CA TYR A 110 1.93 -15.95 4.99
C TYR A 110 0.97 -15.00 5.72
N LEU A 111 0.60 -13.91 5.06
CA LEU A 111 -0.34 -12.91 5.56
C LEU A 111 -1.21 -12.40 4.40
N THR A 112 -2.53 -12.45 4.55
CA THR A 112 -3.47 -12.00 3.49
C THR A 112 -3.36 -10.50 3.17
N ALA A 113 -2.93 -9.69 4.13
CA ALA A 113 -2.66 -8.27 3.94
C ALA A 113 -1.29 -7.98 3.30
N GLY A 114 -0.42 -8.98 3.21
CA GLY A 114 0.95 -8.78 2.74
C GLY A 114 1.71 -7.73 3.53
N SER A 115 2.67 -7.11 2.87
CA SER A 115 3.46 -6.00 3.40
C SER A 115 3.33 -4.75 2.52
N ILE A 116 3.94 -3.65 2.95
CA ILE A 116 4.20 -2.49 2.10
C ILE A 116 5.56 -2.73 1.42
N PHE A 117 5.59 -2.66 0.10
CA PHE A 117 6.79 -3.01 -0.64
C PHE A 117 7.01 -2.14 -1.88
N LEU A 118 8.28 -1.94 -2.21
CA LEU A 118 8.76 -1.25 -3.38
C LEU A 118 8.61 -2.14 -4.63
N ASP A 119 8.31 -1.54 -5.78
CA ASP A 119 8.39 -2.26 -7.05
C ASP A 119 9.81 -2.83 -7.22
N TYR A 120 9.92 -4.12 -7.55
CA TYR A 120 11.21 -4.82 -7.65
C TYR A 120 12.14 -4.22 -8.73
N ARG A 121 11.60 -3.40 -9.65
CA ARG A 121 12.36 -2.72 -10.70
C ARG A 121 12.92 -1.38 -10.25
N CYS A 122 12.36 -0.79 -9.19
CA CYS A 122 12.84 0.48 -8.67
C CYS A 122 14.17 0.33 -7.91
N SER A 123 14.93 1.41 -7.88
CA SER A 123 16.15 1.52 -7.07
C SER A 123 15.80 1.68 -5.59
N ASP A 124 16.44 0.94 -4.72
CA ASP A 124 16.19 0.94 -3.27
C ASP A 124 16.69 2.20 -2.55
N ASP A 125 17.49 3.03 -3.25
CA ASP A 125 17.97 4.33 -2.79
C ASP A 125 17.04 5.50 -3.14
N PHE A 126 15.90 5.23 -3.83
CA PHE A 126 14.92 6.22 -4.28
C PHE A 126 15.50 7.24 -5.28
N SER A 127 16.49 6.84 -6.07
CA SER A 127 17.11 7.68 -7.10
C SER A 127 16.30 7.78 -8.40
N ASP A 128 15.30 6.91 -8.59
CA ASP A 128 14.42 6.93 -9.76
C ASP A 128 13.60 8.23 -9.85
N ALA A 129 13.16 8.60 -11.07
CA ALA A 129 12.27 9.73 -11.26
C ALA A 129 10.89 9.49 -10.63
N ASN A 130 10.40 8.26 -10.65
CA ASN A 130 9.19 7.83 -9.94
C ASN A 130 9.40 6.47 -9.29
N THR A 131 9.28 6.40 -7.98
CA THR A 131 9.43 5.18 -7.19
C THR A 131 8.05 4.66 -6.76
N VAL A 132 7.67 3.44 -7.19
CA VAL A 132 6.35 2.86 -6.87
C VAL A 132 6.38 1.98 -5.65
N ILE A 133 5.49 2.27 -4.71
CA ILE A 133 5.31 1.56 -3.45
C ILE A 133 3.90 0.95 -3.43
N TYR A 134 3.81 -0.34 -3.19
CA TYR A 134 2.56 -1.09 -3.17
C TYR A 134 2.09 -1.42 -1.76
N GLY A 135 0.77 -1.48 -1.58
CA GLY A 135 0.14 -1.99 -0.38
C GLY A 135 -1.30 -2.41 -0.62
N HIS A 136 -1.80 -3.37 0.15
CA HIS A 136 -3.18 -3.83 0.00
C HIS A 136 -4.22 -2.77 0.41
N ASN A 137 -5.35 -2.73 -0.31
CA ASN A 137 -6.52 -1.94 0.04
C ASN A 137 -7.43 -2.76 0.96
N MET A 138 -7.09 -2.83 2.25
CA MET A 138 -7.85 -3.62 3.21
C MET A 138 -9.18 -2.95 3.56
N HIS A 139 -10.27 -3.75 3.68
CA HIS A 139 -11.60 -3.23 4.00
C HIS A 139 -11.71 -2.57 5.37
N ASN A 140 -10.95 -3.08 6.36
CA ASN A 140 -10.86 -2.46 7.69
C ASN A 140 -10.04 -1.16 7.71
N GLY A 141 -9.41 -0.81 6.58
CA GLY A 141 -8.59 0.39 6.44
C GLY A 141 -7.12 0.23 6.86
N SER A 142 -6.67 -0.98 7.19
CA SER A 142 -5.25 -1.27 7.40
C SER A 142 -4.46 -1.20 6.09
N MET A 143 -3.16 -1.31 6.17
CA MET A 143 -2.24 -1.13 5.05
C MET A 143 -2.53 0.20 4.31
N PHE A 144 -2.74 0.16 2.99
CA PHE A 144 -3.13 1.32 2.19
C PHE A 144 -4.65 1.51 2.05
N GLY A 145 -5.47 0.81 2.84
CA GLY A 145 -6.93 0.88 2.76
C GLY A 145 -7.53 2.27 3.03
N LYS A 146 -6.80 3.16 3.72
CA LYS A 146 -7.22 4.54 3.96
C LYS A 146 -6.72 5.54 2.92
N LEU A 147 -5.84 5.16 1.98
CA LEU A 147 -5.37 6.09 0.94
C LEU A 147 -6.52 6.70 0.12
N LYS A 148 -7.64 5.99 -0.03
CA LYS A 148 -8.86 6.54 -0.67
C LYS A 148 -9.40 7.82 -0.02
N LYS A 149 -9.02 8.15 1.22
CA LYS A 149 -9.40 9.41 1.87
C LYS A 149 -8.73 10.61 1.21
N TYR A 150 -7.58 10.41 0.56
CA TYR A 150 -6.91 11.44 -0.23
C TYR A 150 -7.69 11.87 -1.48
N ALA A 151 -8.83 11.25 -1.79
CA ALA A 151 -9.78 11.82 -2.76
C ALA A 151 -10.38 13.16 -2.29
N SER A 152 -10.21 13.54 -1.02
CA SER A 152 -10.60 14.83 -0.45
C SER A 152 -9.38 15.74 -0.30
N GLU A 153 -9.47 16.97 -0.81
CA GLU A 153 -8.44 18.00 -0.61
C GLU A 153 -8.27 18.36 0.87
N ASP A 154 -9.36 18.44 1.65
CA ASP A 154 -9.29 18.69 3.08
C ASP A 154 -8.46 17.62 3.81
N TYR A 155 -8.55 16.36 3.37
CA TYR A 155 -7.75 15.28 3.95
C TYR A 155 -6.29 15.38 3.53
N ARG A 156 -6.00 15.72 2.26
CA ARG A 156 -4.64 16.01 1.78
C ARG A 156 -4.02 17.16 2.58
N ASP A 157 -4.76 18.26 2.76
CA ASP A 157 -4.26 19.45 3.47
C ASP A 157 -3.99 19.17 4.96
N ALA A 158 -4.75 18.24 5.56
CA ALA A 158 -4.49 17.77 6.91
C ALA A 158 -3.29 16.80 7.00
N HIS A 159 -2.97 16.08 5.92
CA HIS A 159 -1.90 15.06 5.86
C HIS A 159 -1.04 15.26 4.61
N PRO A 160 -0.38 16.42 4.44
CA PRO A 160 0.26 16.79 3.17
C PRO A 160 1.57 16.07 2.90
N TYR A 161 2.17 15.41 3.90
CA TYR A 161 3.52 14.88 3.79
C TYR A 161 3.59 13.38 4.03
N ILE A 162 4.43 12.73 3.21
CA ILE A 162 4.84 11.33 3.34
C ILE A 162 6.33 11.32 3.67
N TYR A 163 6.73 10.56 4.66
CA TYR A 163 8.13 10.38 5.04
C TYR A 163 8.57 8.96 4.70
N VAL A 164 9.73 8.84 4.05
CA VAL A 164 10.36 7.56 3.73
C VAL A 164 11.78 7.56 4.26
N MET A 165 12.07 6.66 5.21
CA MET A 165 13.43 6.41 5.67
C MET A 165 14.12 5.47 4.69
N LYS A 166 15.33 5.84 4.28
CA LYS A 166 16.18 5.02 3.43
C LYS A 166 17.05 4.07 4.23
N ALA A 167 17.71 3.18 3.51
CA ALA A 167 18.63 2.20 4.06
C ALA A 167 19.76 2.79 4.91
N ASP A 168 20.19 4.01 4.63
CA ASP A 168 21.22 4.74 5.35
C ASP A 168 20.73 5.48 6.61
N GLY A 169 19.43 5.33 6.94
CA GLY A 169 18.77 5.99 8.06
C GLY A 169 18.35 7.43 7.79
N SER A 170 18.61 7.99 6.61
CA SER A 170 18.16 9.33 6.25
C SER A 170 16.70 9.34 5.82
N TRP A 171 15.99 10.43 6.12
CA TRP A 171 14.60 10.63 5.76
C TRP A 171 14.45 11.47 4.49
N ASN A 172 13.69 10.96 3.55
CA ASN A 172 13.11 11.76 2.47
C ASN A 172 11.72 12.24 2.90
N LYS A 173 11.41 13.50 2.65
CA LYS A 173 10.09 14.10 2.84
C LYS A 173 9.47 14.38 1.48
N TYR A 174 8.26 13.87 1.26
CA TYR A 174 7.52 14.07 0.02
C TYR A 174 6.24 14.84 0.32
N GLU A 175 5.87 15.78 -0.55
CA GLU A 175 4.60 16.50 -0.48
C GLU A 175 3.59 15.87 -1.44
N VAL A 176 2.38 15.63 -0.98
CA VAL A 176 1.30 15.03 -1.77
C VAL A 176 0.80 16.04 -2.81
N ILE A 177 0.95 15.69 -4.08
CA ILE A 177 0.60 16.56 -5.22
C ILE A 177 -0.60 16.08 -6.01
N ALA A 178 -0.90 14.76 -6.03
CA ALA A 178 -2.00 14.22 -6.80
C ALA A 178 -2.60 12.96 -6.21
N TYR A 179 -3.89 12.76 -6.46
CA TYR A 179 -4.61 11.51 -6.22
C TYR A 179 -5.55 11.23 -7.38
N PHE A 180 -5.56 9.99 -7.86
CA PHE A 180 -6.47 9.53 -8.91
C PHE A 180 -6.60 8.00 -8.95
N MET A 181 -7.42 7.50 -9.86
CA MET A 181 -7.49 6.06 -10.16
C MET A 181 -6.76 5.78 -11.46
N ALA A 182 -5.75 4.90 -11.42
CA ALA A 182 -4.97 4.47 -12.57
C ALA A 182 -5.29 3.03 -12.99
N ASP A 183 -5.20 2.75 -14.30
CA ASP A 183 -5.14 1.40 -14.82
C ASP A 183 -3.78 0.77 -14.50
N VAL A 184 -3.72 -0.56 -14.33
CA VAL A 184 -2.47 -1.30 -14.04
C VAL A 184 -1.44 -1.23 -15.18
N THR A 185 -1.86 -0.82 -16.37
CA THR A 185 -1.01 -0.59 -17.56
C THR A 185 -0.77 0.89 -17.82
N GLY A 186 -1.18 1.79 -16.91
CA GLY A 186 -1.03 3.23 -17.07
C GLY A 186 0.39 3.73 -16.87
N ALA A 187 0.67 4.95 -17.36
CA ALA A 187 1.98 5.61 -17.32
C ALA A 187 2.65 5.61 -15.93
N VAL A 188 1.86 5.58 -14.86
CA VAL A 188 2.35 5.49 -13.47
C VAL A 188 3.22 4.25 -13.22
N TYR A 189 3.01 3.17 -13.99
CA TYR A 189 3.70 1.88 -13.86
C TYR A 189 4.68 1.58 -14.98
N GLU A 190 4.68 2.40 -16.04
CA GLU A 190 5.67 2.37 -17.13
C GLU A 190 6.94 3.14 -16.74
N LEU A 191 7.49 2.77 -15.61
CA LEU A 191 8.48 3.52 -14.87
C LEU A 191 9.67 3.93 -15.72
N PRO A 192 10.01 5.22 -15.77
CA PRO A 192 11.34 5.66 -16.04
C PRO A 192 12.20 5.29 -14.84
N LEU A 193 12.71 4.09 -14.86
CA LEU A 193 13.65 3.58 -13.90
C LEU A 193 14.99 4.21 -14.22
N ALA A 194 15.52 4.96 -13.31
CA ALA A 194 16.76 5.72 -13.40
C ALA A 194 16.78 6.73 -14.59
N ALA A 195 17.13 7.96 -14.29
CA ALA A 195 17.63 8.86 -15.32
C ALA A 195 18.62 8.05 -16.17
N SER A 196 18.35 7.97 -17.50
CA SER A 196 19.18 7.29 -18.48
C SER A 196 20.64 7.31 -18.05
N SER A 197 21.26 6.14 -17.99
CA SER A 197 22.63 5.99 -17.53
C SER A 197 23.49 7.10 -18.17
N ALA A 198 24.44 7.61 -17.44
CA ALA A 198 25.38 8.66 -17.92
C ALA A 198 26.01 8.35 -19.30
N GLU A 199 25.90 7.12 -19.77
CA GLU A 199 26.32 6.64 -21.09
C GLU A 199 25.38 7.09 -22.22
N GLU A 200 24.04 7.13 -22.03
CA GLU A 200 23.09 7.61 -23.04
C GLU A 200 23.10 9.15 -23.15
N ALA A 201 23.23 9.86 -22.04
CA ALA A 201 23.40 11.30 -22.00
C ALA A 201 24.72 11.75 -22.69
N SER A 202 25.77 10.93 -22.55
CA SER A 202 27.06 11.18 -23.23
C SER A 202 27.00 11.03 -24.77
N ALA A 203 26.06 10.22 -25.27
CA ALA A 203 25.88 9.99 -26.71
C ALA A 203 25.06 11.12 -27.40
N SER A 204 24.15 11.77 -26.63
CA SER A 204 23.33 12.90 -27.16
C SER A 204 23.97 14.28 -27.02
N GLY A 205 25.00 14.39 -26.17
CA GLY A 205 25.65 15.68 -25.89
C GLY A 205 24.85 16.62 -25.00
N GLU A 206 23.77 16.13 -24.38
CA GLU A 206 22.97 16.86 -23.41
C GLU A 206 23.51 16.63 -22.00
N LEU A 207 23.37 17.63 -21.13
CA LEU A 207 23.72 17.51 -19.74
C LEU A 207 22.72 16.55 -19.03
N PRO A 208 23.18 15.60 -18.20
CA PRO A 208 22.30 14.74 -17.44
C PRO A 208 21.28 15.58 -16.64
N GLY A 209 19.98 15.32 -16.83
CA GLY A 209 18.90 16.03 -16.13
C GLY A 209 18.41 17.32 -16.79
N SER A 210 18.85 17.65 -18.02
CA SER A 210 18.42 18.88 -18.72
C SER A 210 17.10 18.75 -19.47
N SER A 211 16.60 17.54 -19.70
CA SER A 211 15.35 17.24 -20.39
C SER A 211 14.55 16.19 -19.62
N MET A 212 13.23 16.29 -19.67
CA MET A 212 12.35 15.20 -19.23
C MET A 212 12.47 14.04 -20.21
N THR A 213 12.45 12.80 -19.72
CA THR A 213 12.26 11.65 -20.61
C THR A 213 10.81 11.62 -21.09
N SER A 214 10.55 10.99 -22.26
CA SER A 214 9.20 10.88 -22.81
C SER A 214 8.22 10.22 -21.83
N GLU A 215 8.71 9.25 -21.05
CA GLU A 215 7.93 8.54 -20.03
C GLU A 215 7.55 9.43 -18.85
N PHE A 216 8.46 10.33 -18.43
CA PHE A 216 8.18 11.28 -17.37
C PHE A 216 7.22 12.38 -17.82
N GLU A 217 7.31 12.82 -19.08
CA GLU A 217 6.34 13.75 -19.69
C GLU A 217 4.94 13.11 -19.75
N GLU A 218 4.84 11.83 -20.13
CA GLU A 218 3.56 11.09 -20.14
C GLU A 218 2.97 10.93 -18.74
N LEU A 219 3.82 10.64 -17.74
CA LEU A 219 3.40 10.62 -16.33
C LEU A 219 2.91 11.99 -15.88
N ALA A 220 3.63 13.07 -16.18
CA ALA A 220 3.24 14.43 -15.83
C ALA A 220 1.89 14.82 -16.47
N GLN A 221 1.70 14.47 -17.74
CA GLN A 221 0.42 14.69 -18.44
C GLN A 221 -0.70 13.85 -17.78
N THR A 222 -0.45 12.58 -17.45
CA THR A 222 -1.42 11.72 -16.78
C THR A 222 -1.83 12.30 -15.43
N ILE A 223 -0.89 12.82 -14.66
CA ILE A 223 -1.16 13.50 -13.38
C ILE A 223 -2.04 14.73 -13.63
N ALA A 224 -1.69 15.59 -14.58
CA ALA A 224 -2.44 16.81 -14.87
C ALA A 224 -3.88 16.54 -15.32
N GLU A 225 -4.10 15.48 -16.11
CA GLU A 225 -5.43 15.12 -16.63
C GLU A 225 -6.30 14.36 -15.65
N SER A 226 -5.71 13.58 -14.74
CA SER A 226 -6.43 12.63 -13.87
C SER A 226 -6.55 13.09 -12.42
N ASN A 227 -5.75 14.06 -11.98
CA ASN A 227 -5.73 14.54 -10.61
C ASN A 227 -7.10 15.05 -10.15
N VAL A 228 -7.52 14.63 -8.96
CA VAL A 228 -8.79 15.10 -8.37
C VAL A 228 -8.66 16.44 -7.66
N TYR A 229 -7.44 16.90 -7.41
CA TYR A 229 -7.20 18.17 -6.72
C TYR A 229 -7.31 19.36 -7.67
N SER A 230 -7.79 20.48 -7.13
CA SER A 230 -7.81 21.75 -7.86
C SER A 230 -6.39 22.32 -7.96
N GLY A 231 -6.08 22.92 -9.11
CA GLY A 231 -4.81 23.57 -9.40
C GLY A 231 -3.90 22.71 -10.30
N ASP A 232 -2.94 23.40 -10.88
CA ASP A 232 -1.97 22.79 -11.79
C ASP A 232 -0.83 22.15 -10.98
N VAL A 233 -0.41 20.96 -11.39
CA VAL A 233 0.79 20.28 -10.88
C VAL A 233 1.91 20.57 -11.87
N GLU A 234 2.89 21.35 -11.43
CA GLU A 234 4.09 21.64 -12.23
C GLU A 234 5.20 20.66 -11.85
N LEU A 235 5.66 19.88 -12.81
CA LEU A 235 6.81 18.98 -12.67
C LEU A 235 7.95 19.46 -13.57
N ALA A 236 9.15 19.41 -13.02
CA ALA A 236 10.38 19.82 -13.70
C ALA A 236 11.33 18.65 -13.94
N PRO A 237 12.23 18.74 -14.93
CA PRO A 237 13.30 17.77 -15.09
C PRO A 237 14.11 17.62 -13.79
N GLY A 238 14.29 16.37 -13.36
CA GLY A 238 15.03 16.06 -12.12
C GLY A 238 14.17 15.95 -10.87
N ASP A 239 12.88 16.27 -10.93
CA ASP A 239 11.95 15.99 -9.83
C ASP A 239 11.90 14.50 -9.50
N LYS A 240 11.77 14.20 -8.21
CA LYS A 240 11.67 12.85 -7.70
C LYS A 240 10.29 12.62 -7.12
N LEU A 241 9.61 11.60 -7.60
CA LEU A 241 8.26 11.25 -7.18
C LEU A 241 8.26 9.91 -6.45
N ILE A 242 7.32 9.76 -5.53
CA ILE A 242 6.87 8.46 -5.08
C ILE A 242 5.39 8.28 -5.44
N THR A 243 5.06 7.07 -5.81
CA THR A 243 3.70 6.63 -6.12
C THR A 243 3.26 5.58 -5.11
N LEU A 244 2.35 5.91 -4.21
CA LEU A 244 1.69 4.91 -3.39
C LEU A 244 0.52 4.31 -4.16
N SER A 245 0.59 3.02 -4.45
CA SER A 245 -0.40 2.31 -5.25
C SER A 245 -1.09 1.22 -4.44
N THR A 246 -2.42 1.18 -4.50
CA THR A 246 -3.20 0.11 -3.88
C THR A 246 -4.14 -0.55 -4.87
N CYS A 247 -4.39 -1.84 -4.70
CA CYS A 247 -5.41 -2.53 -5.48
C CYS A 247 -6.79 -2.02 -5.09
N THR A 248 -7.67 -1.78 -6.06
CA THR A 248 -9.08 -1.56 -5.77
C THR A 248 -9.72 -2.89 -5.34
N GLN A 249 -10.79 -2.80 -4.55
CA GLN A 249 -11.53 -3.99 -4.11
C GLN A 249 -12.51 -4.50 -5.17
N ASP A 250 -12.67 -3.78 -6.27
CA ASP A 250 -13.50 -4.24 -7.39
C ASP A 250 -12.67 -5.12 -8.31
N SER A 251 -12.81 -6.44 -8.13
CA SER A 251 -12.13 -7.45 -8.95
C SER A 251 -12.50 -7.44 -10.44
N ARG A 252 -13.44 -6.57 -10.84
CA ARG A 252 -13.87 -6.39 -12.23
C ARG A 252 -13.14 -5.25 -12.93
N ASN A 253 -12.42 -4.41 -12.16
CA ASN A 253 -11.63 -3.31 -12.68
C ASN A 253 -10.19 -3.46 -12.19
N ASP A 254 -9.23 -3.47 -13.09
CA ASP A 254 -7.80 -3.43 -12.80
C ASP A 254 -7.34 -2.04 -12.28
N ALA A 255 -8.28 -1.13 -12.05
CA ALA A 255 -8.00 0.22 -11.56
C ALA A 255 -7.48 0.20 -10.12
N ARG A 256 -6.50 1.07 -9.84
CA ARG A 256 -5.84 1.24 -8.54
C ARG A 256 -5.99 2.65 -8.03
N ASN A 257 -6.14 2.83 -6.73
CA ASN A 257 -5.97 4.14 -6.13
C ASN A 257 -4.48 4.48 -6.11
N VAL A 258 -4.16 5.65 -6.61
CA VAL A 258 -2.80 6.16 -6.73
C VAL A 258 -2.70 7.50 -6.02
N LEU A 259 -1.69 7.61 -5.15
CA LEU A 259 -1.32 8.84 -4.47
C LEU A 259 0.11 9.18 -4.91
N ILE A 260 0.28 10.34 -5.53
CA ILE A 260 1.59 10.82 -5.98
C ILE A 260 2.08 11.88 -5.01
N ALA A 261 3.34 11.78 -4.63
CA ALA A 261 4.00 12.80 -3.83
C ALA A 261 5.39 13.13 -4.39
N GLN A 262 5.77 14.40 -4.33
CA GLN A 262 7.02 14.95 -4.84
C GLN A 262 8.00 15.18 -3.70
N LEU A 263 9.28 14.84 -3.92
CA LEU A 263 10.35 15.08 -2.96
C LEU A 263 10.47 16.59 -2.69
N THR A 264 10.40 16.97 -1.42
CA THR A 264 10.67 18.34 -1.00
C THR A 264 12.17 18.54 -0.80
N THR A 265 12.69 19.61 -1.38
CA THR A 265 14.10 20.03 -1.22
C THR A 265 14.37 20.59 0.19
#